data_4f38c78f09a1e0d87c97e92770605084
#
_entry.id   4f38c78f09a1e0d87c97e92770605084
#
_cell.length_a   1.000
_cell.length_b   1.000
_cell.length_c   1.000
_cell.angle_alpha   90.00
_cell.angle_beta   90.00
_cell.angle_gamma   90.00
#
_symmetry.space_group_name_H-M   'P 1'
#
loop_
_entity.id
_entity.type
_entity.pdbx_description
1 polymer ?
#
loop_
_entity_poly.entity_id
_entity_poly.type
_entity_poly.pdbx_seq_one_letter_code
_entity_poly.pdbx_strand_id
1 'polypeptide(L)'
;MKPETQQQLYDKYPEIFCQKDLPMNQTAMMWGICVGQGWYMIIDELCSSIQNHIRNKNYNIEYKKKCGELPQDAPNFPQVEATQVKEKFGGLRFYVNHSDEYIDGLISMAEAISTRTCEQCGNPGEQNDDGWITTMCDPCRAEDDARRKKLNEQYLERLTVKMNDVTVAP
;
A
#
# COMPACT_ATOMS: atom_id res chain seq x y z
N MET A 1 -3.71 4.00 5.81
CA MET A 1 -4.78 3.03 6.18
C MET A 1 -5.03 3.08 7.68
N LYS A 2 -6.25 2.78 8.16
CA LYS A 2 -6.54 2.74 9.60
C LYS A 2 -5.81 1.56 10.25
N PRO A 3 -5.31 1.70 11.51
CA PRO A 3 -4.55 0.64 12.17
C PRO A 3 -5.28 -0.71 12.24
N GLU A 4 -6.59 -0.69 12.52
CA GLU A 4 -7.39 -1.91 12.65
C GLU A 4 -7.50 -2.66 11.32
N THR A 5 -7.64 -1.93 10.21
CA THR A 5 -7.73 -2.51 8.87
C THR A 5 -6.37 -3.02 8.38
N GLN A 6 -5.30 -2.31 8.73
CA GLN A 6 -3.95 -2.77 8.46
C GLN A 6 -3.67 -4.07 9.22
N GLN A 7 -4.09 -4.18 10.48
CA GLN A 7 -3.94 -5.40 11.28
C GLN A 7 -4.69 -6.58 10.65
N GLN A 8 -5.89 -6.36 10.09
CA GLN A 8 -6.62 -7.41 9.37
C GLN A 8 -5.82 -8.00 8.19
N LEU A 9 -5.10 -7.16 7.43
CA LEU A 9 -4.23 -7.65 6.36
C LEU A 9 -3.04 -8.44 6.90
N TYR A 10 -2.43 -7.99 7.98
CA TYR A 10 -1.31 -8.67 8.63
C TYR A 10 -1.72 -10.04 9.18
N ASP A 11 -2.88 -10.12 9.82
CA ASP A 11 -3.42 -11.37 10.37
C ASP A 11 -3.81 -12.36 9.28
N LYS A 12 -4.31 -11.85 8.14
CA LYS A 12 -4.74 -12.67 7.01
C LYS A 12 -3.58 -13.17 6.15
N TYR A 13 -2.50 -12.37 6.04
CA TYR A 13 -1.33 -12.65 5.20
C TYR A 13 -0.01 -12.47 5.96
N PRO A 14 0.19 -13.19 7.07
CA PRO A 14 1.36 -12.99 7.94
C PRO A 14 2.69 -13.25 7.23
N GLU A 15 2.71 -14.17 6.26
CA GLU A 15 3.90 -14.53 5.50
C GLU A 15 4.30 -13.43 4.49
N ILE A 16 3.32 -12.76 3.86
CA ILE A 16 3.58 -11.61 2.96
C ILE A 16 4.09 -10.41 3.76
N PHE A 17 3.52 -10.17 4.93
CA PHE A 17 3.87 -9.01 5.77
C PHE A 17 4.84 -9.36 6.92
N CYS A 18 5.63 -10.43 6.78
CA CYS A 18 6.56 -10.88 7.83
C CYS A 18 7.62 -9.82 8.19
N GLN A 19 7.92 -8.89 7.29
CA GLN A 19 8.91 -7.84 7.51
C GLN A 19 8.39 -6.63 8.31
N LYS A 20 7.10 -6.58 8.69
CA LYS A 20 6.50 -5.42 9.39
C LYS A 20 7.14 -5.08 10.75
N ASP A 21 7.73 -6.07 11.41
CA ASP A 21 8.37 -5.92 12.72
C ASP A 21 9.91 -5.80 12.63
N LEU A 22 10.48 -5.80 11.42
CA LEU A 22 11.91 -5.61 11.20
C LEU A 22 12.30 -4.13 11.34
N PRO A 23 13.56 -3.83 11.74
CA PRO A 23 14.01 -2.46 11.92
C PRO A 23 14.14 -1.71 10.59
N MET A 24 14.08 -0.38 10.66
CA MET A 24 14.09 0.57 9.53
C MET A 24 15.28 0.43 8.58
N ASN A 25 16.41 -0.06 9.06
CA ASN A 25 17.61 -0.27 8.24
C ASN A 25 17.55 -1.57 7.39
N GLN A 26 16.51 -2.39 7.57
CA GLN A 26 16.33 -3.64 6.84
C GLN A 26 15.12 -3.60 5.90
N THR A 27 14.06 -2.87 6.25
CA THR A 27 12.82 -2.82 5.47
C THR A 27 12.10 -1.49 5.65
N ALA A 28 11.35 -1.09 4.62
CA ALA A 28 10.41 0.02 4.71
C ALA A 28 9.02 -0.40 5.23
N MET A 29 8.78 -1.70 5.47
CA MET A 29 7.52 -2.19 6.05
C MET A 29 7.31 -1.79 7.50
N MET A 30 8.35 -1.39 8.23
CA MET A 30 8.20 -0.83 9.57
C MET A 30 7.30 0.43 9.61
N TRP A 31 7.16 1.15 8.50
CA TRP A 31 6.23 2.27 8.37
C TRP A 31 4.78 1.82 8.17
N GLY A 32 4.56 0.50 8.04
CA GLY A 32 3.27 -0.09 7.75
C GLY A 32 2.81 0.12 6.31
N ILE A 33 1.51 -0.03 6.10
CA ILE A 33 0.85 0.15 4.81
C ILE A 33 0.45 1.63 4.67
N CYS A 34 1.31 2.40 3.98
CA CYS A 34 1.19 3.86 3.85
C CYS A 34 0.30 4.26 2.68
N VAL A 35 -0.97 3.84 2.72
CA VAL A 35 -2.02 4.20 1.75
C VAL A 35 -3.34 4.49 2.44
N GLY A 36 -4.29 5.09 1.74
CA GLY A 36 -5.64 5.32 2.23
C GLY A 36 -6.46 4.04 2.40
N GLN A 37 -7.59 4.16 3.06
CA GLN A 37 -8.49 3.05 3.38
C GLN A 37 -9.17 2.46 2.13
N GLY A 38 -9.37 3.27 1.10
CA GLY A 38 -10.08 2.88 -0.11
C GLY A 38 -9.36 1.81 -0.93
N TRP A 39 -8.05 1.62 -0.74
CA TRP A 39 -7.29 0.60 -1.46
C TRP A 39 -7.17 -0.74 -0.71
N TYR A 40 -7.88 -0.89 0.42
CA TYR A 40 -7.89 -2.13 1.19
C TYR A 40 -8.22 -3.36 0.32
N MET A 41 -9.30 -3.30 -0.46
CA MET A 41 -9.75 -4.43 -1.28
C MET A 41 -8.75 -4.78 -2.38
N ILE A 42 -8.06 -3.78 -2.95
CA ILE A 42 -7.02 -4.00 -3.97
C ILE A 42 -5.85 -4.79 -3.36
N ILE A 43 -5.40 -4.39 -2.16
CA ILE A 43 -4.29 -5.04 -1.46
C ILE A 43 -4.69 -6.43 -0.98
N ASP A 44 -5.91 -6.59 -0.47
CA ASP A 44 -6.44 -7.88 -0.02
C ASP A 44 -6.48 -8.89 -1.15
N GLU A 45 -7.03 -8.52 -2.31
CA GLU A 45 -7.11 -9.39 -3.48
C GLU A 45 -5.73 -9.69 -4.09
N LEU A 46 -4.83 -8.69 -4.13
CA LEU A 46 -3.46 -8.88 -4.56
C LEU A 46 -2.74 -9.92 -3.68
N CYS A 47 -2.79 -9.76 -2.36
CA CYS A 47 -2.16 -10.70 -1.42
C CYS A 47 -2.77 -12.10 -1.52
N SER A 48 -4.10 -12.20 -1.68
CA SER A 48 -4.81 -13.48 -1.90
C SER A 48 -4.31 -14.18 -3.16
N SER A 49 -4.21 -13.45 -4.27
CA SER A 49 -3.75 -13.96 -5.56
C SER A 49 -2.29 -14.40 -5.51
N ILE A 50 -1.41 -13.65 -4.84
CA ILE A 50 0.00 -14.00 -4.63
C ILE A 50 0.10 -15.32 -3.81
N GLN A 51 -0.60 -15.43 -2.68
CA GLN A 51 -0.57 -16.65 -1.85
C GLN A 51 -1.13 -17.87 -2.60
N ASN A 52 -2.17 -17.69 -3.41
CA ASN A 52 -2.70 -18.75 -4.26
C ASN A 52 -1.67 -19.21 -5.28
N HIS A 53 -0.95 -18.27 -5.92
CA HIS A 53 0.10 -18.62 -6.88
C HIS A 53 1.24 -19.42 -6.22
N ILE A 54 1.74 -18.99 -5.07
CA ILE A 54 2.77 -19.69 -4.30
C ILE A 54 2.32 -21.12 -3.96
N ARG A 55 1.10 -21.28 -3.44
CA ARG A 55 0.54 -22.60 -3.12
C ARG A 55 0.48 -23.52 -4.34
N ASN A 56 0.00 -23.01 -5.47
CA ASN A 56 -0.11 -23.76 -6.72
C ASN A 56 1.28 -24.18 -7.25
N LYS A 57 2.26 -23.27 -7.22
CA LYS A 57 3.65 -23.57 -7.61
C LYS A 57 4.21 -24.69 -6.74
N ASN A 58 4.08 -24.58 -5.42
CA ASN A 58 4.61 -25.56 -4.48
C ASN A 58 3.89 -26.91 -4.60
N TYR A 59 2.57 -26.90 -4.79
CA TYR A 59 1.82 -28.13 -5.08
C TYR A 59 2.36 -28.84 -6.33
N ASN A 60 2.60 -28.11 -7.41
CA ASN A 60 3.13 -28.66 -8.66
C ASN A 60 4.57 -29.19 -8.49
N ILE A 61 5.42 -28.50 -7.71
CA ILE A 61 6.78 -28.98 -7.40
C ILE A 61 6.70 -30.30 -6.62
N GLU A 62 5.90 -30.38 -5.58
CA GLU A 62 5.73 -31.59 -4.79
C GLU A 62 5.13 -32.78 -5.60
N TYR A 63 4.18 -32.46 -6.51
CA TYR A 63 3.65 -33.48 -7.42
C TYR A 63 4.74 -34.03 -8.34
N LYS A 64 5.56 -33.18 -8.95
CA LYS A 64 6.67 -33.58 -9.82
C LYS A 64 7.75 -34.39 -9.08
N LYS A 65 8.05 -34.03 -7.83
CA LYS A 65 8.93 -34.86 -6.96
C LYS A 65 8.38 -36.25 -6.78
N LYS A 66 7.08 -36.38 -6.48
CA LYS A 66 6.41 -37.69 -6.31
C LYS A 66 6.41 -38.52 -7.59
N CYS A 67 6.30 -37.87 -8.76
CA CYS A 67 6.37 -38.57 -10.05
C CYS A 67 7.79 -38.87 -10.53
N GLY A 68 8.82 -38.42 -9.80
CA GLY A 68 10.23 -38.59 -10.21
C GLY A 68 10.69 -37.66 -11.33
N GLU A 69 9.90 -36.62 -11.65
CA GLU A 69 10.22 -35.61 -12.65
C GLU A 69 11.17 -34.51 -12.10
N LEU A 70 11.22 -34.38 -10.77
CA LEU A 70 12.14 -33.51 -10.05
C LEU A 70 12.86 -34.25 -8.93
N PRO A 71 14.11 -33.85 -8.60
CA PRO A 71 14.81 -34.35 -7.43
C PRO A 71 14.00 -34.10 -6.14
N GLN A 72 14.13 -34.99 -5.15
CA GLN A 72 13.42 -34.85 -3.87
C GLN A 72 13.81 -33.60 -3.08
N ASP A 73 15.05 -33.13 -3.25
CA ASP A 73 15.64 -31.96 -2.64
C ASP A 73 15.44 -30.66 -3.47
N ALA A 74 14.70 -30.73 -4.60
CA ALA A 74 14.38 -29.53 -5.38
C ALA A 74 13.70 -28.47 -4.49
N PRO A 75 14.13 -27.19 -4.54
CA PRO A 75 13.60 -26.15 -3.68
C PRO A 75 12.13 -25.85 -4.03
N ASN A 76 11.36 -25.47 -3.03
CA ASN A 76 10.05 -24.89 -3.23
C ASN A 76 10.15 -23.48 -3.83
N PHE A 77 9.05 -23.02 -4.44
CA PHE A 77 8.92 -21.62 -4.82
C PHE A 77 8.99 -20.76 -3.54
N PRO A 78 9.83 -19.71 -3.52
CA PRO A 78 10.03 -18.92 -2.31
C PRO A 78 8.78 -18.16 -1.90
N GLN A 79 8.67 -17.87 -0.60
CA GLN A 79 7.64 -16.97 -0.10
C GLN A 79 7.90 -15.56 -0.59
N VAL A 80 6.86 -14.90 -1.11
CA VAL A 80 6.89 -13.49 -1.49
C VAL A 80 6.65 -12.65 -0.24
N GLU A 81 7.52 -11.67 -0.01
CA GLU A 81 7.49 -10.80 1.15
C GLU A 81 7.38 -9.35 0.73
N ALA A 82 6.43 -8.62 1.28
CA ALA A 82 6.30 -7.18 1.06
C ALA A 82 7.44 -6.42 1.77
N THR A 83 8.13 -5.57 1.01
CA THR A 83 9.23 -4.73 1.50
C THR A 83 8.83 -3.27 1.68
N GLN A 84 7.81 -2.80 0.95
CA GLN A 84 7.17 -1.50 1.12
C GLN A 84 5.80 -1.48 0.44
N VAL A 85 4.80 -0.92 1.10
CA VAL A 85 3.49 -0.62 0.51
C VAL A 85 3.16 0.85 0.76
N LYS A 86 3.04 1.64 -0.32
CA LYS A 86 2.82 3.08 -0.22
C LYS A 86 2.05 3.67 -1.40
N GLU A 87 1.55 4.87 -1.20
CA GLU A 87 1.13 5.76 -2.29
C GLU A 87 2.35 6.42 -2.94
N LYS A 88 2.32 6.58 -4.25
CA LYS A 88 3.26 7.41 -5.01
C LYS A 88 2.60 7.92 -6.29
N PHE A 89 2.55 9.24 -6.46
CA PHE A 89 1.96 9.91 -7.62
C PHE A 89 0.51 9.47 -7.90
N GLY A 90 -0.31 9.45 -6.83
CA GLY A 90 -1.71 9.05 -6.91
C GLY A 90 -1.95 7.56 -7.16
N GLY A 91 -0.92 6.70 -7.11
CA GLY A 91 -1.04 5.26 -7.34
C GLY A 91 -0.40 4.44 -6.23
N LEU A 92 -0.92 3.23 -6.05
CA LEU A 92 -0.33 2.21 -5.19
C LEU A 92 1.08 1.84 -5.70
N ARG A 93 1.99 1.57 -4.78
CA ARG A 93 3.25 0.86 -5.02
C ARG A 93 3.36 -0.27 -4.03
N PHE A 94 3.53 -1.48 -4.55
CA PHE A 94 3.63 -2.69 -3.76
C PHE A 94 4.95 -3.40 -4.08
N TYR A 95 5.98 -3.13 -3.29
CA TYR A 95 7.31 -3.69 -3.47
C TYR A 95 7.45 -4.99 -2.71
N VAL A 96 8.05 -5.99 -3.36
CA VAL A 96 8.24 -7.34 -2.80
C VAL A 96 9.63 -7.90 -3.07
N ASN A 97 10.01 -8.94 -2.31
CA ASN A 97 11.09 -9.85 -2.63
C ASN A 97 10.52 -11.11 -3.31
N HIS A 98 11.34 -11.81 -4.08
CA HIS A 98 11.08 -13.17 -4.61
C HIS A 98 9.86 -13.28 -5.55
N SER A 99 9.57 -12.22 -6.33
CA SER A 99 8.52 -12.28 -7.35
C SER A 99 8.94 -13.09 -8.59
N ASP A 100 7.97 -13.55 -9.36
CA ASP A 100 8.12 -14.03 -10.73
C ASP A 100 7.25 -13.14 -11.67
N GLU A 101 7.37 -13.37 -12.98
CA GLU A 101 6.63 -12.59 -14.00
C GLU A 101 5.12 -12.56 -13.77
N TYR A 102 4.54 -13.64 -13.22
CA TYR A 102 3.11 -13.68 -12.92
C TYR A 102 2.76 -12.73 -11.76
N ILE A 103 3.55 -12.76 -10.69
CA ILE A 103 3.37 -11.89 -9.52
C ILE A 103 3.60 -10.42 -9.90
N ASP A 104 4.61 -10.14 -10.72
CA ASP A 104 4.87 -8.80 -11.22
C ASP A 104 3.69 -8.27 -12.06
N GLY A 105 3.05 -9.15 -12.85
CA GLY A 105 1.84 -8.84 -13.59
C GLY A 105 0.65 -8.53 -12.67
N LEU A 106 0.46 -9.28 -11.58
CA LEU A 106 -0.57 -9.01 -10.58
C LEU A 106 -0.35 -7.66 -9.88
N ILE A 107 0.90 -7.36 -9.50
CA ILE A 107 1.28 -6.08 -8.89
C ILE A 107 0.99 -4.94 -9.86
N SER A 108 1.44 -5.05 -11.10
CA SER A 108 1.21 -4.04 -12.14
C SER A 108 -0.29 -3.77 -12.36
N MET A 109 -1.11 -4.82 -12.36
CA MET A 109 -2.56 -4.69 -12.47
C MET A 109 -3.17 -4.00 -11.24
N ALA A 110 -2.77 -4.37 -10.04
CA ALA A 110 -3.24 -3.75 -8.80
C ALA A 110 -2.86 -2.25 -8.74
N GLU A 111 -1.63 -1.91 -9.12
CA GLU A 111 -1.17 -0.53 -9.24
C GLU A 111 -1.98 0.27 -10.27
N ALA A 112 -2.29 -0.32 -11.43
CA ALA A 112 -3.11 0.32 -12.46
C ALA A 112 -4.58 0.51 -12.01
N ILE A 113 -5.17 -0.44 -11.28
CA ILE A 113 -6.52 -0.32 -10.71
C ILE A 113 -6.55 0.81 -9.67
N SER A 114 -5.52 0.96 -8.85
CA SER A 114 -5.44 1.99 -7.81
C SER A 114 -5.56 3.41 -8.38
N THR A 115 -5.07 3.67 -9.60
CA THR A 115 -5.15 4.98 -10.26
C THR A 115 -6.56 5.35 -10.74
N ARG A 116 -7.53 4.46 -10.59
CA ARG A 116 -8.94 4.65 -10.92
C ARG A 116 -9.86 4.38 -9.73
N THR A 117 -9.28 4.16 -8.55
CA THR A 117 -10.00 3.86 -7.32
C THR A 117 -9.66 4.92 -6.27
N CYS A 118 -10.65 5.59 -5.75
CA CYS A 118 -10.47 6.60 -4.70
C CYS A 118 -9.71 6.03 -3.51
N GLU A 119 -8.57 6.61 -3.20
CA GLU A 119 -7.71 6.17 -2.09
C GLU A 119 -8.39 6.26 -0.73
N GLN A 120 -9.35 7.20 -0.57
CA GLN A 120 -10.04 7.41 0.71
C GLN A 120 -11.18 6.42 0.95
N CYS A 121 -12.05 6.19 -0.05
CA CYS A 121 -13.29 5.42 0.14
C CYS A 121 -13.44 4.17 -0.74
N GLY A 122 -12.58 3.96 -1.75
CA GLY A 122 -12.66 2.79 -2.63
C GLY A 122 -13.67 2.90 -3.78
N ASN A 123 -14.42 3.99 -3.89
CA ASN A 123 -15.28 4.26 -5.05
C ASN A 123 -14.44 4.56 -6.30
N PRO A 124 -15.01 4.50 -7.52
CA PRO A 124 -14.34 5.02 -8.70
C PRO A 124 -13.79 6.43 -8.46
N GLY A 125 -12.56 6.68 -8.83
CA GLY A 125 -11.86 7.95 -8.62
C GLY A 125 -10.94 8.27 -9.80
N GLU A 126 -10.52 9.51 -9.88
CA GLU A 126 -9.64 10.03 -10.91
C GLU A 126 -8.43 10.71 -10.29
N GLN A 127 -7.30 10.68 -11.00
CA GLN A 127 -6.13 11.47 -10.61
C GLN A 127 -6.38 12.94 -10.92
N ASN A 128 -5.97 13.83 -10.01
CA ASN A 128 -5.85 15.25 -10.36
C ASN A 128 -4.62 15.47 -11.24
N ASP A 129 -4.64 16.54 -12.01
CA ASP A 129 -3.63 16.91 -12.99
C ASP A 129 -2.69 18.05 -12.50
N ASP A 130 -2.92 18.58 -11.30
CA ASP A 130 -2.15 19.67 -10.73
C ASP A 130 -1.73 19.40 -9.26
N GLY A 131 -0.66 20.07 -8.82
CA GLY A 131 -0.17 20.01 -7.46
C GLY A 131 0.31 18.64 -7.00
N TRP A 132 -0.11 18.22 -5.81
CA TRP A 132 0.17 16.89 -5.26
C TRP A 132 -0.80 15.87 -5.85
N ILE A 133 -0.31 14.97 -6.70
CA ILE A 133 -1.14 13.99 -7.41
C ILE A 133 -1.77 13.01 -6.41
N THR A 134 -3.10 12.90 -6.46
CA THR A 134 -3.91 11.99 -5.66
C THR A 134 -5.01 11.36 -6.52
N THR A 135 -5.46 10.16 -6.18
CA THR A 135 -6.62 9.52 -6.82
C THR A 135 -7.81 9.57 -5.88
N MET A 136 -8.80 10.37 -6.20
CA MET A 136 -10.00 10.59 -5.37
C MET A 136 -11.27 10.66 -6.23
N CYS A 137 -12.41 10.29 -5.64
CA CYS A 137 -13.72 10.63 -6.17
C CYS A 137 -14.08 12.08 -5.78
N ASP A 138 -15.02 12.70 -6.52
CA ASP A 138 -15.41 14.10 -6.28
C ASP A 138 -15.82 14.41 -4.84
N PRO A 139 -16.65 13.60 -4.16
CA PRO A 139 -16.99 13.84 -2.76
C PRO A 139 -15.77 13.88 -1.83
N CYS A 140 -14.85 12.90 -1.95
CA CYS A 140 -13.66 12.85 -1.11
C CYS A 140 -12.69 13.98 -1.42
N ARG A 141 -12.60 14.41 -2.67
CA ARG A 141 -11.78 15.56 -3.09
C ARG A 141 -12.32 16.84 -2.49
N ALA A 142 -13.64 17.07 -2.57
CA ALA A 142 -14.27 18.26 -1.98
C ALA A 142 -14.07 18.34 -0.46
N GLU A 143 -14.15 17.19 0.24
CA GLU A 143 -13.88 17.13 1.69
C GLU A 143 -12.40 17.42 2.01
N ASP A 144 -11.46 16.89 1.22
CA ASP A 144 -10.03 17.15 1.40
C ASP A 144 -9.68 18.61 1.16
N ASP A 145 -10.21 19.23 0.11
CA ASP A 145 -10.02 20.65 -0.19
C ASP A 145 -10.57 21.55 0.91
N ALA A 146 -11.77 21.25 1.42
CA ALA A 146 -12.35 21.99 2.54
C ALA A 146 -11.49 21.85 3.81
N ARG A 147 -10.98 20.66 4.09
CA ARG A 147 -10.07 20.41 5.21
C ARG A 147 -8.76 21.19 5.07
N ARG A 148 -8.13 21.15 3.89
CA ARG A 148 -6.89 21.89 3.60
C ARG A 148 -7.08 23.39 3.75
N LYS A 149 -8.19 23.92 3.23
CA LYS A 149 -8.53 25.33 3.37
C LYS A 149 -8.63 25.75 4.84
N LYS A 150 -9.37 24.99 5.65
CA LYS A 150 -9.50 25.25 7.08
C LYS A 150 -8.16 25.20 7.83
N LEU A 151 -7.30 24.22 7.51
CA LEU A 151 -5.96 24.12 8.11
C LEU A 151 -5.08 25.31 7.75
N ASN A 152 -5.14 25.77 6.50
CA ASN A 152 -4.38 26.93 6.03
C ASN A 152 -4.86 28.21 6.72
N GLU A 153 -6.17 28.43 6.87
CA GLU A 153 -6.74 29.55 7.61
C GLU A 153 -6.24 29.57 9.06
N GLN A 154 -6.31 28.43 9.76
CA GLN A 154 -5.80 28.29 11.14
C GLN A 154 -4.29 28.55 11.25
N TYR A 155 -3.52 28.12 10.25
CA TYR A 155 -2.08 28.38 10.21
C TYR A 155 -1.78 29.87 10.06
N LEU A 156 -2.48 30.56 9.16
CA LEU A 156 -2.34 32.03 8.94
C LEU A 156 -2.73 32.81 10.20
N GLU A 157 -3.82 32.45 10.87
CA GLU A 157 -4.23 33.05 12.14
C GLU A 157 -3.13 32.94 13.21
N ARG A 158 -2.53 31.75 13.36
CA ARG A 158 -1.42 31.53 14.31
C ARG A 158 -0.18 32.36 13.99
N LEU A 159 0.13 32.56 12.70
CA LEU A 159 1.24 33.42 12.28
C LEU A 159 0.96 34.87 12.62
N THR A 160 -0.26 35.37 12.37
CA THR A 160 -0.66 36.74 12.66
C THR A 160 -0.57 37.04 14.16
N VAL A 161 -1.01 36.10 15.03
CA VAL A 161 -0.89 36.26 16.49
C VAL A 161 0.58 36.35 16.89
N LYS A 162 1.44 35.45 16.39
CA LYS A 162 2.88 35.47 16.71
C LYS A 162 3.57 36.78 16.27
N MET A 163 3.20 37.29 15.11
CA MET A 163 3.77 38.59 14.62
C MET A 163 3.35 39.74 15.51
N ASN A 164 2.10 39.78 15.99
CA ASN A 164 1.62 40.83 16.89
C ASN A 164 2.29 40.76 18.26
N ASP A 165 2.57 39.56 18.79
CA ASP A 165 3.27 39.41 20.08
C ASP A 165 4.73 39.87 20.01
N VAL A 166 5.39 39.76 18.85
CA VAL A 166 6.78 40.25 18.65
C VAL A 166 6.87 41.77 18.53
N THR A 167 5.80 42.45 18.09
CA THR A 167 5.76 43.93 17.93
C THR A 167 5.40 44.64 19.21
N VAL A 168 5.04 43.98 20.30
CA VAL A 168 4.61 44.56 21.59
C VAL A 168 5.68 44.42 22.69
N ALA A 169 6.86 43.94 22.38
CA ALA A 169 7.98 43.95 23.35
C ALA A 169 8.61 45.35 23.39
N PRO A 170 8.68 46.03 24.55
CA PRO A 170 9.20 47.42 24.72
C PRO A 170 10.71 47.48 24.53
#